data_3e35f69cad120ead1b735e53f1499425
#
_entry.id   3e35f69cad120ead1b735e53f1499425
#
_cell.length_a   1.000
_cell.length_b   1.000
_cell.length_c   1.000
_cell.angle_alpha   90.00
_cell.angle_beta   90.00
_cell.angle_gamma   90.00
#
_symmetry.space_group_name_H-M   'P 1'
#
loop_
_entity.id
_entity.type
_entity.pdbx_description
1 polymer ?
#
loop_
_entity_poly.entity_id
_entity_poly.type
_entity_poly.pdbx_seq_one_letter_code
_entity_poly.pdbx_strand_id
1 'polypeptide(L)'
;MIGLFNDCFPPIMDGVSLTTQNYAYWLHRKAGNVCVVTPKSPDARDAEEYPVYRYSSVPIPMRKPYRLGFPRIDWPFHERISRLSFELVHAHCPFSSGALAMQIAREQHVPIVATF
;
A
#
# COMPACT_ATOMS: atom_id res chain seq x y z
N MET A 1 10.14 -5.71 -8.20
CA MET A 1 8.98 -4.83 -8.01
C MET A 1 9.22 -3.88 -6.85
N ILE A 2 8.86 -2.62 -7.02
CA ILE A 2 8.89 -1.62 -5.96
C ILE A 2 7.49 -1.54 -5.35
N GLY A 3 7.39 -1.71 -4.05
CA GLY A 3 6.12 -1.64 -3.34
C GLY A 3 5.97 -0.31 -2.61
N LEU A 4 4.87 0.39 -2.85
CA LEU A 4 4.51 1.63 -2.16
C LEU A 4 3.38 1.31 -1.18
N PHE A 5 3.65 1.44 0.10
CA PHE A 5 2.75 1.06 1.20
C PHE A 5 2.21 2.32 1.87
N ASN A 6 0.90 2.48 1.84
CA ASN A 6 0.24 3.62 2.46
C ASN A 6 -1.10 3.20 3.06
N ASP A 7 -1.49 3.81 4.17
CA ASP A 7 -2.80 3.57 4.77
C ASP A 7 -3.92 4.32 4.05
N CYS A 8 -3.58 5.23 3.16
CA CYS A 8 -4.52 6.02 2.37
C CYS A 8 -4.18 5.96 0.89
N PHE A 9 -5.19 5.81 0.04
CA PHE A 9 -5.07 5.87 -1.41
C PHE A 9 -6.44 6.30 -1.95
N PRO A 10 -6.55 6.88 -3.15
CA PRO A 10 -7.87 7.24 -3.68
C PRO A 10 -8.87 6.09 -3.54
N PRO A 11 -10.11 6.33 -3.13
CA PRO A 11 -10.81 7.62 -3.12
C PRO A 11 -10.55 8.53 -1.91
N ILE A 12 -9.72 8.10 -0.95
CA ILE A 12 -9.33 8.97 0.16
C ILE A 12 -8.34 10.01 -0.37
N MET A 13 -8.73 11.27 -0.37
CA MET A 13 -7.97 12.36 -0.99
C MET A 13 -7.31 13.24 0.06
N ASP A 14 -6.11 12.89 0.46
CA ASP A 14 -5.27 13.74 1.32
C ASP A 14 -3.86 13.86 0.72
N GLY A 15 -2.99 14.64 1.36
CA GLY A 15 -1.65 14.87 0.84
C GLY A 15 -0.82 13.61 0.69
N VAL A 16 -0.94 12.68 1.63
CA VAL A 16 -0.19 11.42 1.60
C VAL A 16 -0.70 10.50 0.49
N SER A 17 -2.02 10.41 0.33
CA SER A 17 -2.65 9.65 -0.74
C SER A 17 -2.22 10.15 -2.11
N LEU A 18 -2.26 11.47 -2.32
CA LEU A 18 -1.85 12.08 -3.58
C LEU A 18 -0.36 11.91 -3.84
N THR A 19 0.47 12.00 -2.81
CA THR A 19 1.91 11.78 -2.93
C THR A 19 2.21 10.35 -3.36
N THR A 20 1.56 9.37 -2.73
CA THR A 20 1.73 7.96 -3.09
C THR A 20 1.30 7.71 -4.52
N GLN A 21 0.17 8.28 -4.93
CA GLN A 21 -0.32 8.16 -6.30
C GLN A 21 0.68 8.74 -7.31
N ASN A 22 1.27 9.89 -7.00
CA ASN A 22 2.28 10.51 -7.85
C ASN A 22 3.55 9.65 -7.95
N TYR A 23 4.04 9.13 -6.83
CA TYR A 23 5.18 8.22 -6.86
C TYR A 23 4.91 6.99 -7.73
N ALA A 24 3.74 6.37 -7.55
CA ALA A 24 3.38 5.19 -8.33
C ALA A 24 3.30 5.50 -9.82
N TYR A 25 2.69 6.62 -10.17
CA TYR A 25 2.58 7.06 -11.57
C TYR A 25 3.95 7.19 -12.23
N TRP A 26 4.86 7.93 -11.59
CA TRP A 26 6.18 8.18 -12.18
C TRP A 26 7.10 6.96 -12.14
N LEU A 27 7.05 6.17 -11.07
CA LEU A 27 7.83 4.94 -10.99
C LEU A 27 7.37 3.92 -12.01
N HIS A 28 6.07 3.81 -12.24
CA HIS A 28 5.55 2.92 -13.27
C HIS A 28 6.07 3.32 -14.66
N ARG A 29 6.09 4.60 -14.95
CA ARG A 29 6.60 5.10 -16.24
C ARG A 29 8.10 4.97 -16.39
N LYS A 30 8.86 5.14 -15.31
CA LYS A 30 10.33 5.16 -15.35
C LYS A 30 10.96 3.80 -15.11
N ALA A 31 10.42 3.03 -14.18
CA ALA A 31 10.97 1.73 -13.78
C ALA A 31 10.09 0.55 -14.23
N GLY A 32 8.82 0.77 -14.48
CA GLY A 32 7.92 -0.21 -15.06
C GLY A 32 7.31 -1.22 -14.09
N ASN A 33 7.93 -1.49 -12.95
CA ASN A 33 7.51 -2.57 -12.06
C ASN A 33 7.26 -2.05 -10.64
N VAL A 34 6.05 -1.51 -10.43
CA VAL A 34 5.63 -0.90 -9.17
C VAL A 34 4.22 -1.38 -8.82
N CYS A 35 3.93 -1.46 -7.51
CA CYS A 35 2.57 -1.68 -7.02
C CYS A 35 2.29 -0.78 -5.81
N VAL A 36 1.01 -0.60 -5.51
CA VAL A 36 0.56 0.09 -4.30
C VAL A 36 -0.12 -0.94 -3.40
N VAL A 37 0.17 -0.88 -2.11
CA VAL A 37 -0.43 -1.73 -1.08
C VAL A 37 -1.11 -0.82 -0.06
N THR A 38 -2.43 -1.00 0.11
CA THR A 38 -3.26 -0.07 0.87
C THR A 38 -4.51 -0.79 1.41
N PRO A 39 -5.17 -0.27 2.46
CA PRO A 39 -6.42 -0.86 2.94
C PRO A 39 -7.55 -0.76 1.92
N LYS A 40 -8.50 -1.70 2.01
CA LYS A 40 -9.73 -1.66 1.25
C LYS A 40 -10.57 -0.43 1.61
N SER A 41 -11.26 0.11 0.63
CA SER A 41 -12.25 1.17 0.81
C SER A 41 -13.50 0.82 -0.02
N PRO A 42 -14.72 0.98 0.52
CA PRO A 42 -15.94 0.57 -0.19
C PRO A 42 -16.12 1.25 -1.55
N ASP A 43 -15.66 2.50 -1.67
CA ASP A 43 -15.84 3.28 -2.88
C ASP A 43 -14.65 3.18 -3.85
N ALA A 44 -13.69 2.30 -3.56
CA ALA A 44 -12.49 2.19 -4.38
C ALA A 44 -12.82 1.62 -5.77
N ARG A 45 -12.25 2.26 -6.78
CA ARG A 45 -12.31 1.83 -8.19
C ARG A 45 -10.89 1.93 -8.73
N ASP A 46 -10.11 0.88 -8.52
CA ASP A 46 -8.70 0.88 -8.92
C ASP A 46 -8.58 0.66 -10.42
N ALA A 47 -8.35 1.75 -11.15
CA ALA A 47 -8.20 1.74 -12.60
C ALA A 47 -6.81 2.22 -13.03
N GLU A 48 -5.83 2.11 -12.13
CA GLU A 48 -4.45 2.50 -12.40
C GLU A 48 -3.77 1.54 -13.38
N GLU A 49 -2.75 2.02 -14.08
CA GLU A 49 -1.94 1.19 -14.98
C GLU A 49 -1.08 0.17 -14.21
N TYR A 50 -0.81 0.43 -12.93
CA TYR A 50 -0.04 -0.44 -12.04
C TYR A 50 -0.99 -1.19 -11.09
N PRO A 51 -0.57 -2.35 -10.55
CA PRO A 51 -1.42 -3.09 -9.61
C PRO A 51 -1.60 -2.36 -8.28
N VAL A 52 -2.82 -2.45 -7.74
CA VAL A 52 -3.16 -1.97 -6.40
C VAL A 52 -3.68 -3.16 -5.60
N TYR A 53 -2.97 -3.51 -4.55
CA TYR A 53 -3.35 -4.62 -3.66
C TYR A 53 -3.95 -4.06 -2.39
N ARG A 54 -5.18 -4.45 -2.08
CA ARG A 54 -5.90 -3.94 -0.92
C ARG A 54 -6.20 -5.06 0.08
N TYR A 55 -5.91 -4.78 1.36
CA TYR A 55 -6.18 -5.70 2.45
C TYR A 55 -7.40 -5.25 3.26
N SER A 56 -7.97 -6.18 4.04
CA SER A 56 -9.16 -5.95 4.85
C SER A 56 -9.00 -4.79 5.81
N SER A 57 -10.06 -4.01 5.96
CA SER A 57 -10.08 -2.82 6.81
C SER A 57 -11.47 -2.60 7.40
N VAL A 58 -11.52 -1.78 8.47
CA VAL A 58 -12.77 -1.31 9.07
C VAL A 58 -12.73 0.21 9.21
N PRO A 59 -13.89 0.88 9.20
CA PRO A 59 -13.91 2.34 9.39
C PRO A 59 -13.39 2.70 10.78
N ILE A 60 -12.65 3.81 10.86
CA ILE A 60 -12.28 4.38 12.15
C ILE A 60 -13.45 5.26 12.60
N PRO A 61 -14.07 4.99 13.78
CA PRO A 61 -15.18 5.80 14.25
C PRO A 61 -14.79 7.28 14.34
N MET A 62 -15.68 8.15 13.88
CA MET A 62 -15.52 9.61 13.91
C MET A 62 -14.32 10.15 13.11
N ARG A 63 -13.69 9.32 12.29
CA ARG A 63 -12.50 9.69 11.50
C ARG A 63 -12.68 9.39 10.01
N LYS A 64 -13.90 9.49 9.52
CA LYS A 64 -14.14 9.28 8.07
C LYS A 64 -13.33 10.27 7.24
N PRO A 65 -12.82 9.85 6.08
CA PRO A 65 -12.98 8.55 5.42
C PRO A 65 -11.93 7.50 5.79
N TYR A 66 -11.16 7.72 6.83
CA TYR A 66 -10.03 6.87 7.18
C TYR A 66 -10.47 5.51 7.72
N ARG A 67 -9.63 4.50 7.49
CA ARG A 67 -9.91 3.11 7.83
C ARG A 67 -8.70 2.47 8.48
N LEU A 68 -8.96 1.53 9.39
CA LEU A 68 -7.92 0.74 10.05
C LEU A 68 -7.78 -0.60 9.32
N GLY A 69 -6.59 -0.91 8.86
CA GLY A 69 -6.32 -2.11 8.08
C GLY A 69 -5.86 -3.30 8.91
N PHE A 70 -6.21 -4.50 8.44
CA PHE A 70 -5.85 -5.78 9.08
C PHE A 70 -5.27 -6.73 8.03
N PRO A 71 -4.03 -6.49 7.54
CA PRO A 71 -3.47 -7.35 6.49
C PRO A 71 -3.19 -8.78 6.96
N ARG A 72 -2.93 -8.98 8.25
CA ARG A 72 -2.58 -10.31 8.79
C ARG A 72 -3.73 -11.31 8.76
N ILE A 73 -4.97 -10.84 8.81
CA ILE A 73 -6.15 -11.70 8.81
C ILE A 73 -6.81 -11.80 7.45
N ASP A 74 -6.29 -11.10 6.45
CA ASP A 74 -6.78 -11.15 5.08
C ASP A 74 -6.00 -12.23 4.31
N TRP A 75 -6.51 -13.45 4.35
CA TRP A 75 -5.82 -14.59 3.76
C TRP A 75 -5.67 -14.48 2.23
N PRO A 76 -6.71 -14.10 1.45
CA PRO A 76 -6.54 -13.92 0.01
C PRO A 76 -5.52 -12.85 -0.34
N PHE A 77 -5.46 -11.75 0.43
CA PHE A 77 -4.46 -10.71 0.26
C PHE A 77 -3.06 -11.27 0.53
N HIS A 78 -2.91 -12.01 1.64
CA HIS A 78 -1.63 -12.61 2.01
C HIS A 78 -1.09 -13.51 0.90
N GLU A 79 -1.93 -14.34 0.32
CA GLU A 79 -1.54 -15.20 -0.80
C GLU A 79 -1.04 -14.40 -1.99
N ARG A 80 -1.74 -13.34 -2.35
CA ARG A 80 -1.33 -12.50 -3.47
C ARG A 80 -0.02 -11.80 -3.22
N ILE A 81 0.13 -11.19 -2.04
CA ILE A 81 1.32 -10.42 -1.73
C ILE A 81 2.56 -11.30 -1.56
N SER A 82 2.39 -12.52 -1.06
CA SER A 82 3.52 -13.44 -0.84
C SER A 82 4.13 -13.96 -2.16
N ARG A 83 3.40 -13.86 -3.26
CA ARG A 83 3.90 -14.27 -4.59
C ARG A 83 4.73 -13.18 -5.26
N LEU A 84 4.74 -11.97 -4.70
CA LEU A 84 5.49 -10.85 -5.26
C LEU A 84 6.92 -10.85 -4.73
N SER A 85 7.88 -10.60 -5.61
CA SER A 85 9.28 -10.40 -5.24
C SER A 85 9.59 -8.92 -5.26
N PHE A 86 9.80 -8.34 -4.09
CA PHE A 86 10.11 -6.93 -3.97
C PHE A 86 11.60 -6.68 -4.05
N GLU A 87 12.00 -5.60 -4.69
CA GLU A 87 13.38 -5.08 -4.71
C GLU A 87 13.55 -4.00 -3.64
N LEU A 88 12.47 -3.28 -3.35
CA LEU A 88 12.42 -2.18 -2.41
C LEU A 88 10.98 -1.99 -1.95
N VAL A 89 10.78 -1.67 -0.69
CA VAL A 89 9.48 -1.24 -0.17
C VAL A 89 9.59 0.17 0.38
N HIS A 90 8.57 0.98 0.12
CA HIS A 90 8.53 2.38 0.58
C HIS A 90 7.26 2.58 1.40
N ALA A 91 7.42 2.82 2.69
CA ALA A 91 6.32 3.09 3.61
C ALA A 91 6.07 4.59 3.70
N HIS A 92 4.84 5.00 3.40
CA HIS A 92 4.41 6.40 3.44
C HIS A 92 3.65 6.73 4.73
N CYS A 93 3.31 5.72 5.53
CA CYS A 93 2.59 5.86 6.78
C CYS A 93 3.12 4.87 7.82
N PRO A 94 3.10 5.22 9.13
CA PRO A 94 3.63 4.34 10.17
C PRO A 94 2.63 3.30 10.69
N PHE A 95 1.39 3.27 10.18
CA PHE A 95 0.32 2.43 10.72
C PHE A 95 0.36 1.01 10.11
N SER A 96 -0.80 0.46 9.73
CA SER A 96 -0.88 -0.93 9.27
C SER A 96 -0.01 -1.19 8.04
N SER A 97 0.03 -0.25 7.10
CA SER A 97 0.86 -0.39 5.89
C SER A 97 2.34 -0.34 6.21
N GLY A 98 2.75 0.51 7.15
CA GLY A 98 4.15 0.60 7.58
C GLY A 98 4.62 -0.66 8.27
N ALA A 99 3.80 -1.23 9.15
CA ALA A 99 4.11 -2.49 9.81
C ALA A 99 4.22 -3.63 8.80
N LEU A 100 3.31 -3.68 7.83
CA LEU A 100 3.35 -4.68 6.76
C LEU A 100 4.59 -4.53 5.89
N ALA A 101 4.93 -3.30 5.52
CA ALA A 101 6.14 -3.03 4.72
C ALA A 101 7.39 -3.51 5.44
N MET A 102 7.49 -3.25 6.75
CA MET A 102 8.62 -3.69 7.55
C MET A 102 8.70 -5.22 7.62
N GLN A 103 7.57 -5.88 7.79
CA GLN A 103 7.51 -7.35 7.80
C GLN A 103 8.01 -7.93 6.47
N ILE A 104 7.52 -7.41 5.35
CA ILE A 104 7.92 -7.87 4.02
C ILE A 104 9.40 -7.62 3.77
N ALA A 105 9.91 -6.45 4.17
CA ALA A 105 11.31 -6.13 4.01
C ALA A 105 12.21 -7.12 4.75
N ARG A 106 11.81 -7.52 5.96
CA ARG A 106 12.53 -8.53 6.75
C ARG A 106 12.48 -9.90 6.11
N GLU A 107 11.30 -10.33 5.69
CA GLU A 107 11.08 -11.65 5.11
C GLU A 107 11.81 -11.82 3.77
N GLN A 108 11.83 -10.79 2.96
CA GLN A 108 12.45 -10.85 1.63
C GLN A 108 13.87 -10.29 1.60
N HIS A 109 14.38 -9.80 2.73
CA HIS A 109 15.75 -9.23 2.82
C HIS A 109 15.95 -8.08 1.82
N VAL A 110 15.00 -7.17 1.74
CA VAL A 110 15.07 -6.01 0.86
C VAL A 110 15.07 -4.71 1.65
N PRO A 111 15.60 -3.63 1.07
CA PRO A 111 15.62 -2.34 1.77
C PRO A 111 14.23 -1.74 1.93
N ILE A 112 14.06 -1.00 3.01
CA ILE A 112 12.85 -0.23 3.29
C ILE A 112 13.20 1.25 3.37
N VAL A 113 12.39 2.07 2.72
CA VAL A 113 12.44 3.53 2.81
C VAL A 113 11.17 3.98 3.51
N ALA A 114 11.28 4.95 4.40
CA ALA A 114 10.13 5.50 5.11
C ALA A 114 10.10 7.01 4.96
N THR A 115 8.92 7.54 4.64
CA THR A 115 8.67 8.98 4.55
C THR A 115 7.44 9.29 5.40
N PHE A 116 7.66 9.94 6.53
CA PHE A 116 6.56 10.29 7.45
C PHE A 116 6.47 11.78 7.68
#